data_52c944e0b3c372d9018eca8733536624
#
_entry.id   52c944e0b3c372d9018eca8733536624
#
_cell.length_a   1.000
_cell.length_b   1.000
_cell.length_c   1.000
_cell.angle_alpha   90.00
_cell.angle_beta   90.00
_cell.angle_gamma   90.00
#
_symmetry.space_group_name_H-M   'P 1'
#
loop_
_entity.id
_entity.type
_entity.pdbx_description
1 polymer ?
#
loop_
_entity_poly.entity_id
_entity_poly.type
_entity_poly.pdbx_seq_one_letter_code
_entity_poly.pdbx_strand_id
1 'polypeptide(L)'
;MTAAGETGIVFRNVSKFYGEVLGVNRVNLTIPPGITSLVGPNGSGKTTLMNLLAGLVRPSRGEVTVLGIPPEEPERLFQVVGYCTQFDSYPPGASGREFLLATLALHGCEPAAAARKAQAALERVKLAEAGDRKIAAYSKGMRQRIRLAQALCHDPQVMILDEPLNGLDPLARAETVALFKQLGSAGAYLVISSHVLHEVDAISDQVIMLSNGYVVAEGQIHGVRAEMREHPLQVRVRCSHPHALAAAVIGHPQMLDARVLEPDAWGSPGLQVTTRDADALYAEINRLMAANRVPGLDIVSIAPADDDAGSVYQYLVGEAGGGA
;
A
#
# COMPACT_ATOMS: atom_id res chain seq x y z
N MET A 1 -31.31 -15.26 -17.84
CA MET A 1 -31.23 -13.77 -17.89
C MET A 1 -29.81 -13.39 -17.44
N THR A 2 -28.91 -13.27 -18.37
CA THR A 2 -27.54 -12.80 -18.15
C THR A 2 -27.63 -11.32 -17.84
N ALA A 3 -27.29 -10.93 -16.60
CA ALA A 3 -27.22 -9.52 -16.19
C ALA A 3 -26.20 -8.76 -17.07
N ALA A 4 -26.64 -7.65 -17.59
CA ALA A 4 -25.81 -6.73 -18.38
C ALA A 4 -24.55 -6.34 -17.57
N GLY A 5 -23.40 -6.52 -18.20
CA GLY A 5 -22.04 -6.22 -17.84
C GLY A 5 -21.75 -5.35 -16.61
N GLU A 6 -21.41 -5.95 -15.50
CA GLU A 6 -20.54 -5.32 -14.53
C GLU A 6 -19.11 -5.35 -15.10
N THR A 7 -18.77 -4.29 -15.84
CA THR A 7 -17.44 -4.07 -16.37
C THR A 7 -16.54 -3.55 -15.25
N GLY A 8 -15.87 -4.45 -14.52
CA GLY A 8 -15.00 -4.11 -13.41
C GLY A 8 -14.32 -5.35 -12.84
N ILE A 9 -13.65 -5.17 -11.71
CA ILE A 9 -13.12 -6.26 -10.91
C ILE A 9 -14.17 -6.59 -9.84
N VAL A 10 -14.69 -7.82 -9.83
CA VAL A 10 -15.80 -8.22 -8.94
C VAL A 10 -15.47 -9.48 -8.17
N PHE A 11 -15.71 -9.44 -6.87
CA PHE A 11 -15.71 -10.58 -5.96
C PHE A 11 -17.14 -10.83 -5.47
N ARG A 12 -17.64 -12.08 -5.61
CA ARG A 12 -18.97 -12.48 -5.13
C ARG A 12 -18.84 -13.61 -4.14
N ASN A 13 -19.03 -13.30 -2.86
CA ASN A 13 -18.99 -14.25 -1.73
C ASN A 13 -17.72 -15.11 -1.72
N VAL A 14 -16.58 -14.49 -1.99
CA VAL A 14 -15.32 -15.19 -2.20
C VAL A 14 -14.68 -15.58 -0.87
N SER A 15 -14.36 -16.88 -0.73
CA SER A 15 -13.53 -17.38 0.37
C SER A 15 -12.38 -18.21 -0.17
N LYS A 16 -11.21 -18.07 0.45
CA LYS A 16 -10.02 -18.88 0.15
C LYS A 16 -9.44 -19.46 1.43
N PHE A 17 -9.30 -20.76 1.44
CA PHE A 17 -8.64 -21.52 2.49
C PHE A 17 -7.39 -22.22 1.94
N TYR A 18 -6.33 -22.25 2.72
CA TYR A 18 -5.10 -23.00 2.50
C TYR A 18 -5.03 -24.12 3.56
N GLY A 19 -5.68 -25.24 3.27
CA GLY A 19 -5.96 -26.26 4.29
C GLY A 19 -6.88 -25.68 5.38
N GLU A 20 -6.39 -25.65 6.62
CA GLU A 20 -7.11 -25.07 7.77
C GLU A 20 -6.88 -23.55 7.94
N VAL A 21 -5.94 -22.99 7.19
CA VAL A 21 -5.60 -21.56 7.31
C VAL A 21 -6.52 -20.73 6.43
N LEU A 22 -7.19 -19.75 7.04
CA LEU A 22 -8.01 -18.79 6.34
C LEU A 22 -7.14 -17.75 5.63
N GLY A 23 -7.29 -17.62 4.31
CA GLY A 23 -6.73 -16.54 3.52
C GLY A 23 -7.65 -15.32 3.47
N VAL A 24 -8.89 -15.52 2.94
CA VAL A 24 -9.96 -14.51 2.94
C VAL A 24 -11.32 -15.20 3.08
N ASN A 25 -12.32 -14.48 3.63
CA ASN A 25 -13.64 -15.04 3.89
C ASN A 25 -14.78 -14.12 3.46
N ARG A 26 -15.71 -14.67 2.67
CA ARG A 26 -16.97 -14.04 2.22
C ARG A 26 -16.80 -12.64 1.66
N VAL A 27 -15.71 -12.41 0.92
CA VAL A 27 -15.41 -11.12 0.29
C VAL A 27 -16.46 -10.84 -0.79
N ASN A 28 -17.12 -9.69 -0.67
CA ASN A 28 -17.98 -9.10 -1.68
C ASN A 28 -17.44 -7.70 -1.96
N LEU A 29 -16.88 -7.48 -3.15
CA LEU A 29 -16.21 -6.24 -3.54
C LEU A 29 -16.45 -5.95 -5.01
N THR A 30 -16.57 -4.68 -5.35
CA THR A 30 -16.48 -4.19 -6.72
C THR A 30 -15.42 -3.10 -6.76
N ILE A 31 -14.30 -3.36 -7.43
CA ILE A 31 -13.21 -2.40 -7.56
C ILE A 31 -13.43 -1.59 -8.84
N PRO A 32 -13.59 -0.26 -8.74
CA PRO A 32 -13.76 0.63 -9.89
C PRO A 32 -12.43 0.90 -10.60
N PRO A 33 -12.44 1.52 -11.80
CA PRO A 33 -11.23 2.08 -12.41
C PRO A 33 -10.64 3.18 -11.51
N GLY A 34 -9.33 3.41 -11.63
CA GLY A 34 -8.57 4.29 -10.76
C GLY A 34 -7.66 3.51 -9.83
N ILE A 35 -7.31 4.09 -8.70
CA ILE A 35 -6.36 3.49 -7.76
C ILE A 35 -7.08 3.03 -6.50
N THR A 36 -7.07 1.72 -6.27
CA THR A 36 -7.59 1.10 -5.04
C THR A 36 -6.45 0.52 -4.23
N SER A 37 -6.30 0.95 -2.99
CA SER A 37 -5.32 0.38 -2.07
C SER A 37 -5.91 -0.68 -1.15
N LEU A 38 -5.20 -1.81 -1.07
CA LEU A 38 -5.44 -2.86 -0.08
C LEU A 38 -4.56 -2.58 1.15
N VAL A 39 -5.19 -2.31 2.28
CA VAL A 39 -4.52 -1.94 3.53
C VAL A 39 -4.81 -2.98 4.61
N GLY A 40 -3.82 -3.25 5.44
CA GLY A 40 -3.97 -4.17 6.58
C GLY A 40 -2.64 -4.75 7.03
N PRO A 41 -2.57 -5.33 8.23
CA PRO A 41 -1.36 -5.95 8.77
C PRO A 41 -0.91 -7.15 7.94
N ASN A 42 0.28 -7.65 8.22
CA ASN A 42 0.75 -8.90 7.63
C ASN A 42 -0.20 -10.05 8.00
N GLY A 43 -0.51 -10.90 7.02
CA GLY A 43 -1.47 -11.99 7.21
C GLY A 43 -2.95 -11.58 7.11
N SER A 44 -3.28 -10.32 6.85
CA SER A 44 -4.68 -9.86 6.73
C SER A 44 -5.44 -10.38 5.51
N GLY A 45 -4.74 -10.94 4.51
CA GLY A 45 -5.36 -11.47 3.29
C GLY A 45 -5.06 -10.68 2.00
N LYS A 46 -4.28 -9.58 2.05
CA LYS A 46 -3.96 -8.75 0.86
C LYS A 46 -3.38 -9.57 -0.30
N THR A 47 -2.29 -10.30 -0.05
CA THR A 47 -1.66 -11.15 -1.06
C THR A 47 -2.59 -12.27 -1.56
N THR A 48 -3.47 -12.79 -0.70
CA THR A 48 -4.49 -13.76 -1.12
C THR A 48 -5.48 -13.15 -2.11
N LEU A 49 -6.00 -11.94 -1.87
CA LEU A 49 -6.86 -11.23 -2.81
C LEU A 49 -6.14 -10.95 -4.13
N MET A 50 -4.91 -10.48 -4.08
CA MET A 50 -4.10 -10.24 -5.28
C MET A 50 -3.86 -11.51 -6.09
N ASN A 51 -3.54 -12.62 -5.42
CA ASN A 51 -3.35 -13.92 -6.09
C ASN A 51 -4.63 -14.47 -6.70
N LEU A 52 -5.79 -14.23 -6.08
CA LEU A 52 -7.10 -14.56 -6.66
C LEU A 52 -7.35 -13.75 -7.93
N LEU A 53 -7.08 -12.45 -7.94
CA LEU A 53 -7.18 -11.57 -9.11
C LEU A 53 -6.23 -11.97 -10.24
N ALA A 54 -5.01 -12.36 -9.88
CA ALA A 54 -4.00 -12.78 -10.84
C ALA A 54 -4.20 -14.22 -11.35
N GLY A 55 -5.22 -14.94 -10.87
CA GLY A 55 -5.46 -16.33 -11.26
C GLY A 55 -4.42 -17.32 -10.73
N LEU A 56 -3.54 -16.89 -9.81
CA LEU A 56 -2.50 -17.75 -9.22
C LEU A 56 -3.07 -18.76 -8.22
N VAL A 57 -4.21 -18.43 -7.63
CA VAL A 57 -4.96 -19.34 -6.76
C VAL A 57 -6.45 -19.28 -7.12
N ARG A 58 -7.14 -20.41 -6.98
CA ARG A 58 -8.58 -20.49 -7.17
C ARG A 58 -9.31 -20.20 -5.86
N PRO A 59 -10.48 -19.55 -5.88
CA PRO A 59 -11.31 -19.42 -4.70
C PRO A 59 -11.75 -20.81 -4.21
N SER A 60 -11.90 -20.96 -2.90
CA SER A 60 -12.51 -22.18 -2.29
C SER A 60 -14.04 -22.12 -2.36
N ARG A 61 -14.60 -20.90 -2.37
CA ARG A 61 -16.02 -20.58 -2.54
C ARG A 61 -16.18 -19.23 -3.21
N GLY A 62 -17.31 -19.04 -3.89
CA GLY A 62 -17.64 -17.80 -4.58
C GLY A 62 -16.94 -17.67 -5.93
N GLU A 63 -17.05 -16.50 -6.52
CA GLU A 63 -16.59 -16.19 -7.87
C GLU A 63 -15.82 -14.89 -7.91
N VAL A 64 -14.77 -14.85 -8.74
CA VAL A 64 -14.00 -13.64 -9.06
C VAL A 64 -14.10 -13.41 -10.56
N THR A 65 -14.26 -12.15 -10.97
CA THR A 65 -14.13 -11.77 -12.37
C THR A 65 -13.29 -10.50 -12.50
N VAL A 66 -12.45 -10.46 -13.52
CA VAL A 66 -11.60 -9.31 -13.86
C VAL A 66 -11.99 -8.85 -15.25
N LEU A 67 -12.66 -7.69 -15.36
CA LEU A 67 -13.24 -7.19 -16.60
C LEU A 67 -14.15 -8.23 -17.31
N GLY A 68 -14.91 -8.99 -16.51
CA GLY A 68 -15.76 -10.08 -17.01
C GLY A 68 -15.01 -11.36 -17.39
N ILE A 69 -13.69 -11.42 -17.17
CA ILE A 69 -12.87 -12.61 -17.43
C ILE A 69 -12.71 -13.39 -16.11
N PRO A 70 -13.10 -14.67 -16.05
CA PRO A 70 -12.78 -15.52 -14.92
C PRO A 70 -11.26 -15.75 -14.82
N PRO A 71 -10.65 -15.64 -13.61
CA PRO A 71 -9.20 -15.88 -13.44
C PRO A 71 -8.73 -17.29 -13.82
N GLU A 72 -9.64 -18.23 -13.97
CA GLU A 72 -9.40 -19.58 -14.48
C GLU A 72 -9.13 -19.65 -15.99
N GLU A 73 -9.30 -18.53 -16.72
CA GLU A 73 -8.96 -18.36 -18.13
C GLU A 73 -7.64 -17.57 -18.29
N PRO A 74 -6.47 -18.14 -17.97
CA PRO A 74 -5.20 -17.41 -17.85
C PRO A 74 -4.77 -16.80 -19.17
N GLU A 75 -5.05 -17.43 -20.31
CA GLU A 75 -4.68 -16.93 -21.64
C GLU A 75 -5.36 -15.58 -21.94
N ARG A 76 -6.60 -15.40 -21.51
CA ARG A 76 -7.33 -14.13 -21.66
C ARG A 76 -6.97 -13.15 -20.55
N LEU A 77 -6.84 -13.64 -19.32
CA LEU A 77 -6.56 -12.82 -18.14
C LEU A 77 -5.24 -12.09 -18.29
N PHE A 78 -4.17 -12.80 -18.66
CA PHE A 78 -2.83 -12.21 -18.75
C PHE A 78 -2.67 -11.23 -19.92
N GLN A 79 -3.61 -11.15 -20.87
CA GLN A 79 -3.62 -10.08 -21.85
C GLN A 79 -4.03 -8.74 -21.25
N VAL A 80 -4.82 -8.75 -20.17
CA VAL A 80 -5.38 -7.54 -19.54
C VAL A 80 -4.81 -7.24 -18.16
N VAL A 81 -4.11 -8.18 -17.53
CA VAL A 81 -3.56 -8.07 -16.17
C VAL A 81 -2.04 -8.05 -16.20
N GLY A 82 -1.45 -7.06 -15.51
CA GLY A 82 -0.05 -7.01 -15.15
C GLY A 82 0.13 -7.20 -13.64
N TYR A 83 1.09 -8.03 -13.23
CA TYR A 83 1.33 -8.30 -11.82
C TYR A 83 2.79 -8.00 -11.43
N CYS A 84 2.95 -7.08 -10.48
CA CYS A 84 4.22 -6.78 -9.83
C CYS A 84 4.22 -7.43 -8.45
N THR A 85 4.94 -8.55 -8.31
CA THR A 85 5.04 -9.32 -7.07
C THR A 85 6.00 -8.69 -6.07
N GLN A 86 5.88 -9.04 -4.79
CA GLN A 86 6.78 -8.58 -3.74
C GLN A 86 8.20 -9.17 -3.88
N PHE A 87 8.32 -10.39 -4.43
CA PHE A 87 9.58 -11.12 -4.46
C PHE A 87 10.34 -10.94 -5.76
N ASP A 88 11.67 -10.86 -5.64
CA ASP A 88 12.59 -10.82 -6.77
C ASP A 88 12.68 -12.23 -7.43
N SER A 89 12.25 -12.33 -8.67
CA SER A 89 12.41 -13.54 -9.48
C SER A 89 12.79 -13.15 -10.89
N TYR A 90 14.06 -13.34 -11.23
CA TYR A 90 14.62 -12.98 -12.53
C TYR A 90 15.37 -14.16 -13.14
N PRO A 91 15.35 -14.33 -14.47
CA PRO A 91 16.20 -15.31 -15.14
C PRO A 91 17.69 -15.03 -14.84
N PRO A 92 18.47 -16.05 -14.46
CA PRO A 92 19.88 -15.87 -14.19
C PRO A 92 20.62 -15.24 -15.37
N GLY A 93 21.40 -14.20 -15.10
CA GLY A 93 22.23 -13.54 -16.11
C GLY A 93 21.47 -12.63 -17.09
N ALA A 94 20.16 -12.43 -16.94
CA ALA A 94 19.40 -11.54 -17.80
C ALA A 94 19.71 -10.07 -17.50
N SER A 95 19.71 -9.23 -18.55
CA SER A 95 19.62 -7.78 -18.44
C SER A 95 18.15 -7.35 -18.27
N GLY A 96 17.93 -6.08 -17.89
CA GLY A 96 16.58 -5.55 -17.79
C GLY A 96 15.81 -5.63 -19.11
N ARG A 97 16.47 -5.30 -20.22
CA ARG A 97 15.90 -5.38 -21.56
C ARG A 97 15.57 -6.81 -21.97
N GLU A 98 16.49 -7.76 -21.77
CA GLU A 98 16.27 -9.19 -22.07
C GLU A 98 15.09 -9.74 -21.28
N PHE A 99 14.96 -9.34 -20.01
CA PHE A 99 13.83 -9.73 -19.15
C PHE A 99 12.48 -9.23 -19.69
N LEU A 100 12.39 -7.95 -20.09
CA LEU A 100 11.17 -7.41 -20.68
C LEU A 100 10.83 -8.02 -22.04
N LEU A 101 11.83 -8.26 -22.88
CA LEU A 101 11.63 -8.93 -24.18
C LEU A 101 11.10 -10.35 -24.00
N ALA A 102 11.65 -11.11 -23.04
CA ALA A 102 11.16 -12.45 -22.71
C ALA A 102 9.71 -12.41 -22.21
N THR A 103 9.38 -11.45 -21.33
CA THR A 103 8.00 -11.24 -20.85
C THR A 103 7.05 -10.95 -22.02
N LEU A 104 7.41 -10.02 -22.90
CA LEU A 104 6.58 -9.65 -24.06
C LEU A 104 6.43 -10.81 -25.06
N ALA A 105 7.44 -11.64 -25.22
CA ALA A 105 7.34 -12.85 -26.04
C ALA A 105 6.32 -13.85 -25.48
N LEU A 106 6.25 -14.00 -24.13
CA LEU A 106 5.21 -14.81 -23.47
C LEU A 106 3.80 -14.25 -23.69
N HIS A 107 3.67 -12.93 -23.86
CA HIS A 107 2.41 -12.27 -24.25
C HIS A 107 2.11 -12.35 -25.74
N GLY A 108 2.92 -13.07 -26.53
CA GLY A 108 2.73 -13.20 -27.98
C GLY A 108 3.07 -11.96 -28.82
N CYS A 109 3.84 -11.01 -28.26
CA CYS A 109 4.24 -9.82 -28.99
C CYS A 109 5.25 -10.14 -30.08
N GLU A 110 5.02 -9.63 -31.30
CA GLU A 110 5.98 -9.67 -32.39
C GLU A 110 7.31 -8.99 -32.02
N PRO A 111 8.48 -9.50 -32.45
CA PRO A 111 9.79 -9.02 -31.99
C PRO A 111 9.99 -7.51 -32.14
N ALA A 112 9.56 -6.90 -33.25
CA ALA A 112 9.69 -5.47 -33.47
C ALA A 112 8.77 -4.64 -32.54
N ALA A 113 7.59 -5.13 -32.23
CA ALA A 113 6.67 -4.52 -31.27
C ALA A 113 7.19 -4.69 -29.84
N ALA A 114 7.71 -5.89 -29.50
CA ALA A 114 8.32 -6.18 -28.21
C ALA A 114 9.51 -5.25 -27.91
N ALA A 115 10.39 -5.01 -28.90
CA ALA A 115 11.51 -4.08 -28.74
C ALA A 115 11.06 -2.66 -28.41
N ARG A 116 10.04 -2.14 -29.10
CA ARG A 116 9.48 -0.81 -28.82
C ARG A 116 8.82 -0.74 -27.43
N LYS A 117 8.02 -1.75 -27.07
CA LYS A 117 7.34 -1.81 -25.78
C LYS A 117 8.33 -1.95 -24.63
N ALA A 118 9.35 -2.77 -24.77
CA ALA A 118 10.41 -2.91 -23.76
C ALA A 118 11.15 -1.59 -23.53
N GLN A 119 11.51 -0.88 -24.60
CA GLN A 119 12.15 0.43 -24.50
C GLN A 119 11.23 1.44 -23.80
N ALA A 120 9.97 1.54 -24.20
CA ALA A 120 8.99 2.42 -23.56
C ALA A 120 8.76 2.10 -22.08
N ALA A 121 8.71 0.81 -21.71
CA ALA A 121 8.58 0.39 -20.32
C ALA A 121 9.81 0.79 -19.48
N LEU A 122 11.04 0.62 -20.02
CA LEU A 122 12.26 1.08 -19.36
C LEU A 122 12.28 2.61 -19.16
N GLU A 123 11.82 3.36 -20.13
CA GLU A 123 11.71 4.83 -20.04
C GLU A 123 10.70 5.26 -18.97
N ARG A 124 9.52 4.63 -18.92
CA ARG A 124 8.49 4.90 -17.89
C ARG A 124 9.01 4.75 -16.47
N VAL A 125 9.89 3.77 -16.24
CA VAL A 125 10.47 3.50 -14.91
C VAL A 125 11.87 4.09 -14.71
N LYS A 126 12.35 4.96 -15.61
CA LYS A 126 13.68 5.59 -15.56
C LYS A 126 14.85 4.61 -15.49
N LEU A 127 14.77 3.54 -16.26
CA LEU A 127 15.82 2.53 -16.41
C LEU A 127 16.37 2.39 -17.86
N ALA A 128 16.06 3.34 -18.75
CA ALA A 128 16.46 3.26 -20.17
C ALA A 128 17.98 3.08 -20.33
N GLU A 129 18.79 3.88 -19.63
CA GLU A 129 20.26 3.82 -19.69
C GLU A 129 20.85 2.56 -19.04
N ALA A 130 20.13 1.94 -18.11
CA ALA A 130 20.55 0.72 -17.41
C ALA A 130 19.95 -0.55 -18.02
N GLY A 131 19.12 -0.43 -19.07
CA GLY A 131 18.36 -1.53 -19.64
C GLY A 131 19.21 -2.72 -20.05
N ASP A 132 20.44 -2.50 -20.53
CA ASP A 132 21.35 -3.54 -21.00
C ASP A 132 22.29 -4.08 -19.90
N ARG A 133 22.27 -3.48 -18.69
CA ARG A 133 23.01 -4.01 -17.54
C ARG A 133 22.30 -5.25 -16.99
N LYS A 134 23.08 -6.19 -16.47
CA LYS A 134 22.54 -7.39 -15.80
C LYS A 134 21.75 -7.00 -14.54
N ILE A 135 20.55 -7.58 -14.35
CA ILE A 135 19.69 -7.30 -13.18
C ILE A 135 20.40 -7.62 -11.87
N ALA A 136 21.29 -8.61 -11.85
CA ALA A 136 22.11 -8.91 -10.67
C ALA A 136 22.96 -7.73 -10.18
N ALA A 137 23.30 -6.78 -11.08
CA ALA A 137 24.05 -5.55 -10.75
C ALA A 137 23.14 -4.35 -10.42
N TYR A 138 21.82 -4.55 -10.37
CA TYR A 138 20.87 -3.49 -10.02
C TYR A 138 20.84 -3.26 -8.51
N SER A 139 20.64 -1.99 -8.09
CA SER A 139 20.30 -1.66 -6.72
C SER A 139 18.89 -2.20 -6.36
N LYS A 140 18.55 -2.20 -5.07
CA LYS A 140 17.20 -2.62 -4.62
C LYS A 140 16.11 -1.81 -5.34
N GLY A 141 16.25 -0.48 -5.42
CA GLY A 141 15.30 0.39 -6.11
C GLY A 141 15.24 0.15 -7.62
N MET A 142 16.37 -0.17 -8.27
CA MET A 142 16.36 -0.53 -9.69
C MET A 142 15.67 -1.88 -9.92
N ARG A 143 15.84 -2.85 -9.02
CA ARG A 143 15.12 -4.13 -9.09
C ARG A 143 13.62 -3.93 -8.92
N GLN A 144 13.21 -3.05 -8.01
CA GLN A 144 11.79 -2.70 -7.85
C GLN A 144 11.22 -2.09 -9.13
N ARG A 145 11.95 -1.13 -9.73
CA ARG A 145 11.51 -0.46 -10.97
C ARG A 145 11.45 -1.42 -12.17
N ILE A 146 12.35 -2.38 -12.32
CA ILE A 146 12.27 -3.35 -13.43
C ILE A 146 11.10 -4.33 -13.26
N ARG A 147 10.71 -4.70 -12.02
CA ARG A 147 9.48 -5.49 -11.77
C ARG A 147 8.23 -4.70 -12.16
N LEU A 148 8.21 -3.41 -11.83
CA LEU A 148 7.13 -2.53 -12.25
C LEU A 148 7.09 -2.42 -13.79
N ALA A 149 8.23 -2.27 -14.46
CA ALA A 149 8.30 -2.26 -15.90
C ALA A 149 7.78 -3.57 -16.53
N GLN A 150 8.08 -4.71 -15.92
CA GLN A 150 7.56 -6.02 -16.36
C GLN A 150 6.04 -6.09 -16.26
N ALA A 151 5.45 -5.60 -15.18
CA ALA A 151 4.01 -5.56 -15.02
C ALA A 151 3.30 -4.61 -15.99
N LEU A 152 4.02 -3.59 -16.52
CA LEU A 152 3.49 -2.54 -17.41
C LEU A 152 3.74 -2.81 -18.90
N CYS A 153 4.74 -3.63 -19.25
CA CYS A 153 5.32 -3.63 -20.59
C CYS A 153 4.37 -4.07 -21.72
N HIS A 154 3.31 -4.82 -21.41
CA HIS A 154 2.30 -5.24 -22.37
C HIS A 154 1.07 -4.35 -22.42
N ASP A 155 1.10 -3.20 -21.72
CA ASP A 155 0.02 -2.20 -21.61
C ASP A 155 -1.29 -2.79 -21.04
N PRO A 156 -1.27 -3.39 -19.84
CA PRO A 156 -2.44 -4.01 -19.23
C PRO A 156 -3.50 -2.98 -18.82
N GLN A 157 -4.76 -3.40 -18.78
CA GLN A 157 -5.87 -2.59 -18.26
C GLN A 157 -5.96 -2.67 -16.72
N VAL A 158 -5.49 -3.75 -16.14
CA VAL A 158 -5.49 -4.01 -14.69
C VAL A 158 -4.06 -4.23 -14.21
N MET A 159 -3.68 -3.53 -13.16
CA MET A 159 -2.36 -3.68 -12.54
C MET A 159 -2.53 -4.09 -11.10
N ILE A 160 -1.92 -5.21 -10.74
CA ILE A 160 -1.85 -5.73 -9.38
C ILE A 160 -0.43 -5.48 -8.88
N LEU A 161 -0.28 -4.67 -7.83
CA LEU A 161 1.02 -4.16 -7.38
C LEU A 161 1.21 -4.46 -5.90
N ASP A 162 2.03 -5.45 -5.59
CA ASP A 162 2.28 -5.86 -4.20
C ASP A 162 3.48 -5.07 -3.63
N GLU A 163 3.18 -4.13 -2.73
CA GLU A 163 4.12 -3.22 -2.09
C GLU A 163 5.08 -2.51 -3.08
N PRO A 164 4.56 -1.86 -4.13
CA PRO A 164 5.38 -1.39 -5.25
C PRO A 164 6.33 -0.24 -4.89
N LEU A 165 6.14 0.45 -3.78
CA LEU A 165 6.98 1.57 -3.34
C LEU A 165 8.10 1.15 -2.40
N ASN A 166 8.14 -0.11 -1.97
CA ASN A 166 9.16 -0.60 -1.06
C ASN A 166 10.56 -0.57 -1.67
N GLY A 167 11.51 0.00 -0.91
CA GLY A 167 12.91 0.08 -1.31
C GLY A 167 13.24 1.13 -2.36
N LEU A 168 12.29 2.01 -2.69
CA LEU A 168 12.54 3.21 -3.49
C LEU A 168 13.03 4.35 -2.59
N ASP A 169 13.97 5.13 -3.10
CA ASP A 169 14.32 6.42 -2.52
C ASP A 169 13.17 7.44 -2.69
N PRO A 170 13.18 8.58 -1.96
CA PRO A 170 12.07 9.54 -2.01
C PRO A 170 11.75 10.08 -3.40
N LEU A 171 12.76 10.30 -4.25
CA LEU A 171 12.57 10.79 -5.62
C LEU A 171 11.91 9.71 -6.50
N ALA A 172 12.47 8.50 -6.49
CA ALA A 172 11.93 7.37 -7.24
C ALA A 172 10.49 7.02 -6.80
N ARG A 173 10.20 7.16 -5.50
CA ARG A 173 8.84 6.99 -4.96
C ARG A 173 7.89 8.03 -5.53
N ALA A 174 8.25 9.32 -5.51
CA ALA A 174 7.42 10.39 -6.07
C ALA A 174 7.16 10.19 -7.57
N GLU A 175 8.16 9.80 -8.35
CA GLU A 175 8.04 9.49 -9.78
C GLU A 175 7.10 8.30 -10.01
N THR A 176 7.20 7.24 -9.19
CA THR A 176 6.34 6.05 -9.29
C THR A 176 4.89 6.39 -8.95
N VAL A 177 4.65 7.19 -7.91
CA VAL A 177 3.31 7.69 -7.55
C VAL A 177 2.71 8.52 -8.69
N ALA A 178 3.50 9.40 -9.31
CA ALA A 178 3.05 10.18 -10.47
C ALA A 178 2.64 9.28 -11.64
N LEU A 179 3.41 8.21 -11.92
CA LEU A 179 3.08 7.22 -12.94
C LEU A 179 1.76 6.51 -12.61
N PHE A 180 1.54 6.08 -11.35
CA PHE A 180 0.28 5.43 -10.96
C PHE A 180 -0.91 6.37 -11.15
N LYS A 181 -0.81 7.64 -10.73
CA LYS A 181 -1.86 8.65 -10.93
C LYS A 181 -2.17 8.87 -12.41
N GLN A 182 -1.16 8.92 -13.25
CA GLN A 182 -1.34 9.04 -14.71
C GLN A 182 -2.10 7.83 -15.27
N LEU A 183 -1.75 6.61 -14.88
CA LEU A 183 -2.40 5.39 -15.33
C LEU A 183 -3.85 5.28 -14.82
N GLY A 184 -4.09 5.57 -13.55
CA GLY A 184 -5.43 5.58 -12.96
C GLY A 184 -6.35 6.61 -13.62
N SER A 185 -5.87 7.84 -13.85
CA SER A 185 -6.64 8.88 -14.56
C SER A 185 -6.90 8.57 -16.03
N ALA A 186 -6.08 7.70 -16.64
CA ALA A 186 -6.33 7.17 -17.98
C ALA A 186 -7.36 6.01 -18.00
N GLY A 187 -7.93 5.64 -16.85
CA GLY A 187 -8.97 4.61 -16.72
C GLY A 187 -8.44 3.19 -16.45
N ALA A 188 -7.16 3.02 -16.18
CA ALA A 188 -6.62 1.73 -15.73
C ALA A 188 -7.08 1.41 -14.31
N TYR A 189 -7.17 0.13 -13.99
CA TYR A 189 -7.44 -0.38 -12.65
C TYR A 189 -6.11 -0.69 -11.96
N LEU A 190 -5.78 0.01 -10.89
CA LEU A 190 -4.59 -0.26 -10.09
C LEU A 190 -5.02 -0.79 -8.72
N VAL A 191 -4.64 -2.03 -8.40
CA VAL A 191 -4.83 -2.62 -7.08
C VAL A 191 -3.47 -2.69 -6.40
N ILE A 192 -3.27 -1.85 -5.39
CA ILE A 192 -1.96 -1.64 -4.74
C ILE A 192 -2.04 -2.10 -3.29
N SER A 193 -1.15 -3.00 -2.85
CA SER A 193 -1.00 -3.26 -1.42
C SER A 193 -0.06 -2.24 -0.78
N SER A 194 -0.40 -1.81 0.41
CA SER A 194 0.48 -1.06 1.30
C SER A 194 0.18 -1.39 2.76
N HIS A 195 1.20 -1.33 3.59
CA HIS A 195 1.05 -1.37 5.05
C HIS A 195 1.23 0.03 5.67
N VAL A 196 1.48 1.05 4.85
CA VAL A 196 1.76 2.43 5.27
C VAL A 196 0.61 3.34 4.86
N LEU A 197 -0.18 3.80 5.83
CA LEU A 197 -1.43 4.51 5.57
C LEU A 197 -1.22 5.88 4.89
N HIS A 198 -0.17 6.63 5.25
CA HIS A 198 0.10 7.92 4.62
C HIS A 198 0.50 7.80 3.14
N GLU A 199 1.10 6.66 2.72
CA GLU A 199 1.35 6.38 1.31
C GLU A 199 0.05 6.18 0.54
N VAL A 200 -0.87 5.43 1.14
CA VAL A 200 -2.20 5.15 0.60
C VAL A 200 -2.95 6.46 0.35
N ASP A 201 -2.93 7.36 1.29
CA ASP A 201 -3.56 8.68 1.22
C ASP A 201 -3.02 9.56 0.09
N ALA A 202 -1.72 9.46 -0.17
CA ALA A 202 -1.09 10.23 -1.25
C ALA A 202 -1.41 9.67 -2.65
N ILE A 203 -1.82 8.40 -2.75
CA ILE A 203 -1.90 7.67 -4.02
C ILE A 203 -3.35 7.36 -4.40
N SER A 204 -4.20 6.95 -3.43
CA SER A 204 -5.42 6.18 -3.72
C SER A 204 -6.68 7.03 -3.74
N ASP A 205 -7.60 6.63 -4.62
CA ASP A 205 -8.97 7.13 -4.65
C ASP A 205 -9.88 6.32 -3.72
N GLN A 206 -9.59 5.01 -3.62
CA GLN A 206 -10.36 4.02 -2.86
C GLN A 206 -9.44 3.22 -1.94
N VAL A 207 -9.97 2.83 -0.79
CA VAL A 207 -9.27 1.97 0.19
C VAL A 207 -10.14 0.77 0.54
N ILE A 208 -9.53 -0.39 0.60
CA ILE A 208 -10.11 -1.62 1.12
C ILE A 208 -9.24 -2.05 2.30
N MET A 209 -9.82 -2.04 3.48
CA MET A 209 -9.13 -2.46 4.69
C MET A 209 -9.41 -3.92 4.99
N LEU A 210 -8.35 -4.69 5.21
CA LEU A 210 -8.39 -6.13 5.42
C LEU A 210 -7.86 -6.49 6.80
N SER A 211 -8.55 -7.45 7.43
CA SER A 211 -8.11 -8.05 8.66
C SER A 211 -8.51 -9.48 8.82
N ASN A 212 -7.57 -10.31 9.25
CA ASN A 212 -7.81 -11.73 9.51
C ASN A 212 -8.64 -12.42 8.41
N GLY A 213 -8.44 -11.99 7.16
CA GLY A 213 -9.14 -12.51 6.00
C GLY A 213 -10.52 -11.88 5.72
N TYR A 214 -10.91 -10.84 6.45
CA TYR A 214 -12.17 -10.11 6.23
C TYR A 214 -11.93 -8.71 5.70
N VAL A 215 -12.85 -8.22 4.88
CA VAL A 215 -12.95 -6.79 4.55
C VAL A 215 -13.66 -6.12 5.72
N VAL A 216 -12.97 -5.21 6.39
CA VAL A 216 -13.47 -4.52 7.58
C VAL A 216 -13.97 -3.12 7.27
N ALA A 217 -13.43 -2.50 6.22
CA ALA A 217 -13.91 -1.22 5.69
C ALA A 217 -13.58 -1.11 4.19
N GLU A 218 -14.43 -0.40 3.45
CA GLU A 218 -14.19 -0.02 2.05
C GLU A 218 -14.78 1.35 1.78
N GLY A 219 -14.14 2.15 0.96
CA GLY A 219 -14.65 3.45 0.57
C GLY A 219 -13.60 4.41 0.06
N GLN A 220 -14.03 5.66 -0.14
CA GLN A 220 -13.11 6.75 -0.49
C GLN A 220 -12.22 7.09 0.70
N ILE A 221 -10.94 7.34 0.44
CA ILE A 221 -9.94 7.64 1.48
C ILE A 221 -10.36 8.79 2.41
N HIS A 222 -11.04 9.81 1.85
CA HIS A 222 -11.53 10.95 2.63
C HIS A 222 -12.64 10.58 3.63
N GLY A 223 -13.49 9.60 3.30
CA GLY A 223 -14.52 9.07 4.20
C GLY A 223 -13.92 8.31 5.36
N VAL A 224 -13.01 7.41 5.07
CA VAL A 224 -12.25 6.64 6.09
C VAL A 224 -11.49 7.60 7.02
N ARG A 225 -10.88 8.67 6.47
CA ARG A 225 -10.23 9.72 7.29
C ARG A 225 -11.18 10.50 8.17
N ALA A 226 -12.39 10.80 7.70
CA ALA A 226 -13.36 11.53 8.51
C ALA A 226 -13.75 10.71 9.75
N GLU A 227 -13.99 9.41 9.58
CA GLU A 227 -14.24 8.50 10.69
C GLU A 227 -13.03 8.39 11.62
N MET A 228 -11.81 8.35 11.08
CA MET A 228 -10.58 8.33 11.89
C MET A 228 -10.33 9.63 12.65
N ARG A 229 -10.72 10.81 12.12
CA ARG A 229 -10.59 12.10 12.82
C ARG A 229 -11.49 12.23 14.04
N GLU A 230 -12.53 11.44 14.15
CA GLU A 230 -13.37 11.36 15.35
C GLU A 230 -12.65 10.60 16.49
N HIS A 231 -11.61 9.83 16.18
CA HIS A 231 -10.80 9.09 17.15
C HIS A 231 -9.51 9.84 17.50
N PRO A 232 -9.11 9.80 18.78
CA PRO A 232 -7.87 10.44 19.22
C PRO A 232 -6.63 9.80 18.59
N LEU A 233 -5.75 10.63 18.07
CA LEU A 233 -4.45 10.21 17.49
C LEU A 233 -3.39 10.04 18.57
N GLN A 234 -2.52 9.06 18.42
CA GLN A 234 -1.38 8.87 19.29
C GLN A 234 -0.10 9.34 18.60
N VAL A 235 0.59 10.28 19.21
CA VAL A 235 1.87 10.84 18.70
C VAL A 235 2.98 10.52 19.68
N ARG A 236 4.05 9.93 19.18
CA ARG A 236 5.27 9.65 19.96
C ARG A 236 6.30 10.75 19.77
N VAL A 237 6.73 11.34 20.88
CA VAL A 237 7.76 12.36 20.93
C VAL A 237 8.99 11.80 21.67
N ARG A 238 10.14 11.72 21.02
CA ARG A 238 11.41 11.40 21.67
C ARG A 238 12.09 12.71 22.06
N CYS A 239 12.33 12.88 23.34
CA CYS A 239 12.86 14.15 23.86
C CYS A 239 13.62 13.95 25.18
N SER A 240 14.49 14.93 25.50
CA SER A 240 15.32 14.91 26.70
C SER A 240 14.55 15.00 28.02
N HIS A 241 13.37 15.65 28.04
CA HIS A 241 12.60 15.94 29.25
C HIS A 241 11.11 15.55 29.09
N PRO A 242 10.76 14.24 28.94
CA PRO A 242 9.41 13.81 28.65
C PRO A 242 8.39 14.15 29.74
N HIS A 243 8.76 14.11 31.03
CA HIS A 243 7.87 14.47 32.13
C HIS A 243 7.51 15.96 32.11
N ALA A 244 8.48 16.83 31.84
CA ALA A 244 8.25 18.28 31.78
C ALA A 244 7.41 18.65 30.53
N LEU A 245 7.66 17.98 29.41
CA LEU A 245 6.87 18.15 28.21
C LEU A 245 5.43 17.66 28.42
N ALA A 246 5.23 16.49 29.05
CA ALA A 246 3.89 15.97 29.38
C ALA A 246 3.08 16.97 30.20
N ALA A 247 3.69 17.51 31.26
CA ALA A 247 3.03 18.52 32.12
C ALA A 247 2.67 19.81 31.36
N ALA A 248 3.49 20.19 30.35
CA ALA A 248 3.26 21.38 29.56
C ALA A 248 2.16 21.21 28.49
N VAL A 249 2.03 20.02 27.89
CA VAL A 249 1.06 19.80 26.80
C VAL A 249 -0.32 19.36 27.29
N ILE A 250 -0.41 18.70 28.45
CA ILE A 250 -1.69 18.14 28.94
C ILE A 250 -2.76 19.18 29.23
N GLY A 251 -2.37 20.44 29.44
CA GLY A 251 -3.29 21.56 29.63
C GLY A 251 -3.95 22.09 28.34
N HIS A 252 -3.54 21.63 27.19
CA HIS A 252 -4.10 22.08 25.91
C HIS A 252 -5.42 21.35 25.61
N PRO A 253 -6.50 22.04 25.17
CA PRO A 253 -7.83 21.45 24.99
C PRO A 253 -7.92 20.25 24.04
N GLN A 254 -6.99 20.15 23.10
CA GLN A 254 -6.95 19.05 22.12
C GLN A 254 -6.16 17.83 22.61
N MET A 255 -5.44 17.94 23.74
CA MET A 255 -4.64 16.85 24.33
C MET A 255 -5.50 16.10 25.34
N LEU A 256 -5.63 14.78 25.14
CA LEU A 256 -6.49 13.93 25.96
C LEU A 256 -5.69 13.16 27.01
N ASP A 257 -4.49 12.72 26.66
CA ASP A 257 -3.59 11.93 27.53
C ASP A 257 -2.13 12.16 27.15
N ALA A 258 -1.24 12.03 28.12
CA ALA A 258 0.19 12.13 27.91
C ALA A 258 0.92 11.12 28.80
N ARG A 259 1.48 10.07 28.21
CA ARG A 259 2.16 8.95 28.89
C ARG A 259 3.65 8.97 28.61
N VAL A 260 4.47 9.01 29.65
CA VAL A 260 5.92 8.86 29.53
C VAL A 260 6.25 7.41 29.20
N LEU A 261 7.11 7.23 28.19
CA LEU A 261 7.56 5.93 27.72
C LEU A 261 8.92 5.59 28.33
N GLU A 262 9.13 4.31 28.58
CA GLU A 262 10.47 3.78 28.90
C GLU A 262 11.47 4.14 27.78
N PRO A 263 12.75 4.34 28.15
CA PRO A 263 13.79 4.57 27.14
C PRO A 263 13.83 3.44 26.11
N ASP A 264 14.06 3.81 24.85
CA ASP A 264 14.23 2.84 23.76
C ASP A 264 15.58 2.09 23.84
N ALA A 265 15.84 1.22 22.85
CA ALA A 265 17.10 0.45 22.77
C ALA A 265 18.36 1.35 22.67
N TRP A 266 18.19 2.65 22.35
CA TRP A 266 19.26 3.66 22.28
C TRP A 266 19.31 4.55 23.54
N GLY A 267 18.50 4.23 24.56
CA GLY A 267 18.43 4.97 25.82
C GLY A 267 17.67 6.31 25.72
N SER A 268 16.95 6.56 24.61
CA SER A 268 16.22 7.82 24.42
C SER A 268 14.85 7.75 25.09
N PRO A 269 14.59 8.61 26.11
CA PRO A 269 13.28 8.69 26.74
C PRO A 269 12.25 9.28 25.80
N GLY A 270 10.97 9.05 26.05
CA GLY A 270 9.90 9.51 25.17
C GLY A 270 8.59 9.80 25.87
N LEU A 271 7.72 10.46 25.14
CA LEU A 271 6.36 10.80 25.52
C LEU A 271 5.40 10.32 24.43
N GLN A 272 4.34 9.64 24.81
CA GLN A 272 3.21 9.36 23.93
C GLN A 272 2.08 10.28 24.32
N VAL A 273 1.62 11.08 23.36
CA VAL A 273 0.52 12.02 23.55
C VAL A 273 -0.68 11.53 22.75
N THR A 274 -1.84 11.43 23.40
CA THR A 274 -3.11 11.17 22.75
C THR A 274 -3.80 12.52 22.49
N THR A 275 -4.07 12.83 21.23
CA THR A 275 -4.63 14.12 20.83
C THR A 275 -5.74 13.97 19.80
N ARG A 276 -6.69 14.91 19.79
CA ARG A 276 -7.70 15.02 18.73
C ARG A 276 -7.18 15.75 17.49
N ASP A 277 -6.05 16.46 17.62
CA ASP A 277 -5.48 17.27 16.55
C ASP A 277 -3.95 17.25 16.66
N ALA A 278 -3.30 16.53 15.73
CA ALA A 278 -1.84 16.42 15.70
C ALA A 278 -1.18 17.76 15.33
N ASP A 279 -1.81 18.55 14.46
CA ASP A 279 -1.27 19.85 14.05
C ASP A 279 -1.27 20.82 15.22
N ALA A 280 -2.31 20.78 16.07
CA ALA A 280 -2.35 21.53 17.31
C ALA A 280 -1.25 21.09 18.29
N LEU A 281 -0.94 19.78 18.38
CA LEU A 281 0.17 19.28 19.18
C LEU A 281 1.51 19.80 18.65
N TYR A 282 1.75 19.72 17.34
CA TYR A 282 2.99 20.23 16.73
C TYR A 282 3.16 21.73 16.93
N ALA A 283 2.09 22.51 16.77
CA ALA A 283 2.09 23.94 17.02
C ALA A 283 2.40 24.26 18.50
N GLU A 284 1.81 23.52 19.43
CA GLU A 284 2.04 23.70 20.86
C GLU A 284 3.46 23.35 21.26
N ILE A 285 4.02 22.24 20.77
CA ILE A 285 5.42 21.87 21.01
C ILE A 285 6.36 22.98 20.50
N ASN A 286 6.14 23.48 19.28
CA ASN A 286 6.93 24.56 18.71
C ASN A 286 6.82 25.84 19.55
N ARG A 287 5.63 26.15 20.05
CA ARG A 287 5.41 27.31 20.93
C ARG A 287 6.15 27.18 22.25
N LEU A 288 6.13 25.98 22.86
CA LEU A 288 6.83 25.70 24.12
C LEU A 288 8.34 25.81 23.97
N MET A 289 8.89 25.32 22.84
CA MET A 289 10.30 25.45 22.50
C MET A 289 10.70 26.91 22.27
N ALA A 290 9.95 27.63 21.43
CA ALA A 290 10.23 29.04 21.12
C ALA A 290 10.15 29.94 22.36
N ALA A 291 9.25 29.66 23.29
CA ALA A 291 9.09 30.40 24.55
C ALA A 291 10.01 29.89 25.68
N ASN A 292 10.84 28.88 25.42
CA ASN A 292 11.71 28.21 26.40
C ASN A 292 10.95 27.81 27.69
N ARG A 293 9.69 27.36 27.55
CA ARG A 293 8.83 26.97 28.67
C ARG A 293 9.28 25.67 29.34
N VAL A 294 10.00 24.83 28.63
CA VAL A 294 10.68 23.64 29.15
C VAL A 294 12.19 23.82 28.92
N PRO A 295 12.93 24.33 29.89
CA PRO A 295 14.36 24.60 29.74
C PRO A 295 15.14 23.31 29.43
N GLY A 296 16.02 23.35 28.43
CA GLY A 296 16.81 22.19 28.02
C GLY A 296 16.05 21.11 27.27
N LEU A 297 14.82 21.38 26.81
CA LEU A 297 14.09 20.46 25.96
C LEU A 297 14.76 20.32 24.60
N ASP A 298 15.22 19.12 24.31
CA ASP A 298 15.73 18.72 23.00
C ASP A 298 14.80 17.62 22.43
N ILE A 299 14.31 17.83 21.22
CA ILE A 299 13.42 16.89 20.55
C ILE A 299 14.21 16.14 19.48
N VAL A 300 14.33 14.84 19.68
CA VAL A 300 15.04 13.94 18.77
C VAL A 300 14.15 13.54 17.60
N SER A 301 12.89 13.23 17.86
CA SER A 301 11.92 12.90 16.82
C SER A 301 10.49 13.09 17.29
N ILE A 302 9.60 13.39 16.35
CA ILE A 302 8.17 13.37 16.53
C ILE A 302 7.61 12.51 15.40
N ALA A 303 6.84 11.49 15.75
CA ALA A 303 6.21 10.60 14.79
C ALA A 303 4.83 10.16 15.31
N PRO A 304 3.85 9.93 14.44
CA PRO A 304 2.63 9.24 14.83
C PRO A 304 3.00 7.89 15.45
N ALA A 305 2.35 7.52 16.55
CA ALA A 305 2.51 6.20 17.15
C ALA A 305 1.67 5.16 16.41
N ASP A 306 0.67 5.64 15.64
CA ASP A 306 -0.39 4.89 14.98
C ASP A 306 -0.21 4.88 13.45
N ASP A 307 1.01 5.08 12.96
CA ASP A 307 1.31 5.22 11.51
C ASP A 307 1.28 3.88 10.76
N ASP A 308 1.08 2.78 11.46
CA ASP A 308 0.89 1.50 10.83
C ASP A 308 -0.61 1.15 10.66
N ALA A 309 -0.91 0.45 9.58
CA ALA A 309 -2.25 -0.05 9.30
C ALA A 309 -2.80 -0.94 10.45
N GLY A 310 -1.94 -1.43 11.33
CA GLY A 310 -2.31 -2.23 12.51
C GLY A 310 -2.96 -1.41 13.60
N SER A 311 -2.48 -0.20 13.84
CA SER A 311 -3.06 0.70 14.86
C SER A 311 -4.44 1.21 14.44
N VAL A 312 -4.57 1.65 13.17
CA VAL A 312 -5.88 2.01 12.59
C VAL A 312 -6.84 0.83 12.65
N TYR A 313 -6.32 -0.36 12.41
CA TYR A 313 -7.07 -1.60 12.49
C TYR A 313 -7.60 -1.89 13.90
N GLN A 314 -6.78 -1.75 14.95
CA GLN A 314 -7.20 -1.96 16.33
C GLN A 314 -8.37 -1.03 16.74
N TYR A 315 -8.40 0.19 16.18
CA TYR A 315 -9.50 1.12 16.38
C TYR A 315 -10.79 0.66 15.69
N LEU A 316 -10.72 0.26 14.41
CA LEU A 316 -11.91 -0.12 13.65
C LEU A 316 -12.48 -1.50 14.05
N VAL A 317 -11.68 -2.40 14.59
CA VAL A 317 -12.09 -3.77 14.95
C VAL A 317 -12.17 -3.97 16.47
N GLY A 318 -11.42 -3.21 17.26
CA GLY A 318 -11.41 -3.34 18.72
C GLY A 318 -12.73 -2.97 19.40
N GLU A 319 -13.50 -2.05 18.83
CA GLU A 319 -14.82 -1.68 19.35
C GLU A 319 -15.93 -2.67 18.97
N ALA A 320 -15.78 -3.42 17.89
CA ALA A 320 -16.77 -4.44 17.47
C ALA A 320 -16.67 -5.75 18.29
N GLY A 321 -15.60 -5.97 19.05
CA GLY A 321 -15.35 -7.19 19.83
C GLY A 321 -15.74 -7.11 21.33
N GLY A 322 -16.20 -5.96 21.80
CA GLY A 322 -16.51 -5.72 23.22
C GLY A 322 -17.98 -5.88 23.65
N GLY A 323 -18.84 -6.40 22.80
CA GLY A 323 -20.25 -6.56 23.05
C GLY A 323 -20.79 -7.93 22.70
N ALA A 324 -20.48 -8.96 23.49
CA ALA A 324 -21.24 -10.21 23.59
C ALA A 324 -20.97 -10.86 24.95
#